data_95184b9930862bc32791a70bb8765e4a
#
_entry.id   95184b9930862bc32791a70bb8765e4a
#
_cell.length_a   1.000
_cell.length_b   1.000
_cell.length_c   1.000
_cell.angle_alpha   90.00
_cell.angle_beta   90.00
_cell.angle_gamma   90.00
#
_symmetry.space_group_name_H-M   'P 1'
#
loop_
_entity.id
_entity.type
_entity.pdbx_description
1 polymer ?
#
loop_
_entity_poly.entity_id
_entity_poly.type
_entity_poly.pdbx_seq_one_letter_code
_entity_poly.pdbx_strand_id
1 'polypeptide(L)'
;MKSIKLDQSATVDELTEACIKAFDYEGRLNDESLVRMFLMMHPWYLSSADLAKKLSSKSLEENCLPELRSQICHLIKYWISEFPAEFDLNPELAEQIRGLKEQLAQQGEEHQSTLINVDSVPSYEWSRQVSQPAQSDFKKRKTSLLFDHLDSSELAEHLTYMEYKSFCRILFQDYHSFVMHGCTVDNPILERFITLFNSVSQWIQLMVLSKPTAPQRAAVISHFIRVAQRLLQLQNFNTLMAVVGGLSNSSISRLKDTQSHISNDVSKVFNNLVELVTSCGNYSQYRQRFSESTGFRFPILGVHLKDLIAVHVALPDWSDREKTQVNLAKTQQLYAILQELALIQTMPPSVDANMDLLNLLMVSLDQYHSEEEIYQLSLQREPRTARPLSTPSPPMIEEWASSVKPKADPTIISKHIQKMVESVFKNFDTDGDGYVTQEEFEIIRTNFPYLCKFDDLDKNQDGRISQEEMIDYFTKASSLLNSKMGFIHTFSEKPCMKPMRCHHCKGMMWRFYKQRYKCKACGVSCHKDCRSRLAVECRKRTQSTCHEYHSPQHSRSFSVPTIAQPLHTVQHTVITEEAPDSPGDEVFDVHL
;
A
#
# COMPACT_ATOMS: atom_id res chain seq x y z
N MET A 1 27.66 -29.92 -21.18
CA MET A 1 27.21 -28.59 -20.76
C MET A 1 27.46 -28.44 -19.28
N LYS A 2 28.21 -27.44 -18.83
CA LYS A 2 28.29 -27.13 -17.40
C LYS A 2 26.93 -26.51 -17.00
N SER A 3 26.15 -27.21 -16.18
CA SER A 3 25.01 -26.59 -15.52
C SER A 3 25.56 -25.46 -14.65
N ILE A 4 24.94 -24.29 -14.71
CA ILE A 4 25.32 -23.18 -13.83
C ILE A 4 25.00 -23.62 -12.41
N LYS A 5 26.04 -23.77 -11.61
CA LYS A 5 25.87 -24.03 -10.17
C LYS A 5 25.60 -22.69 -9.50
N LEU A 6 24.45 -22.58 -8.85
CA LEU A 6 23.98 -21.34 -8.17
C LEU A 6 24.86 -20.91 -6.97
N ASP A 7 25.82 -21.76 -6.56
CA ASP A 7 26.81 -21.45 -5.54
C ASP A 7 28.10 -20.80 -6.11
N GLN A 8 28.18 -20.62 -7.42
CA GLN A 8 29.32 -20.07 -8.13
C GLN A 8 28.96 -18.68 -8.73
N SER A 9 29.95 -18.02 -9.29
CA SER A 9 29.76 -16.82 -10.09
C SER A 9 29.61 -17.19 -11.56
N ALA A 10 28.91 -16.33 -12.31
CA ALA A 10 28.76 -16.44 -13.76
C ALA A 10 28.77 -15.04 -14.39
N THR A 11 29.17 -14.94 -15.65
CA THR A 11 29.04 -13.70 -16.40
C THR A 11 27.57 -13.47 -16.79
N VAL A 12 27.22 -12.21 -17.05
CA VAL A 12 25.89 -11.86 -17.56
C VAL A 12 25.59 -12.58 -18.88
N ASP A 13 26.60 -12.78 -19.73
CA ASP A 13 26.46 -13.48 -20.99
C ASP A 13 26.18 -14.98 -20.79
N GLU A 14 26.88 -15.63 -19.86
CA GLU A 14 26.61 -17.04 -19.50
C GLU A 14 25.21 -17.22 -18.93
N LEU A 15 24.74 -16.28 -18.09
CA LEU A 15 23.38 -16.29 -17.55
C LEU A 15 22.33 -16.09 -18.65
N THR A 16 22.57 -15.14 -19.56
CA THR A 16 21.68 -14.88 -20.68
C THR A 16 21.57 -16.11 -21.59
N GLU A 17 22.70 -16.76 -21.90
CA GLU A 17 22.73 -17.99 -22.70
C GLU A 17 22.02 -19.15 -22.03
N ALA A 18 22.21 -19.30 -20.73
CA ALA A 18 21.52 -20.35 -19.96
C ALA A 18 20.00 -20.14 -19.99
N CYS A 19 19.54 -18.90 -19.85
CA CYS A 19 18.11 -18.56 -19.94
C CYS A 19 17.53 -18.80 -21.34
N ILE A 20 18.28 -18.50 -22.41
CA ILE A 20 17.86 -18.81 -23.78
C ILE A 20 17.73 -20.33 -23.96
N LYS A 21 18.74 -21.10 -23.54
CA LYS A 21 18.77 -22.56 -23.65
C LYS A 21 17.78 -23.28 -22.72
N ALA A 22 17.21 -22.58 -21.74
CA ALA A 22 16.15 -23.12 -20.90
C ALA A 22 14.85 -23.38 -21.68
N PHE A 23 14.66 -22.73 -22.83
CA PHE A 23 13.54 -22.99 -23.73
C PHE A 23 13.92 -24.01 -24.80
N ASP A 24 12.98 -24.91 -25.11
CA ASP A 24 13.08 -25.69 -26.35
C ASP A 24 12.52 -24.87 -27.53
N TYR A 25 12.60 -25.43 -28.73
CA TYR A 25 12.13 -24.73 -29.92
C TYR A 25 10.59 -24.55 -29.96
N GLU A 26 9.84 -25.37 -29.22
CA GLU A 26 8.38 -25.26 -29.05
C GLU A 26 7.98 -24.27 -27.94
N GLY A 27 8.96 -23.72 -27.23
CA GLY A 27 8.74 -22.78 -26.14
C GLY A 27 8.42 -23.42 -24.78
N ARG A 28 8.71 -24.72 -24.62
CA ARG A 28 8.62 -25.37 -23.32
C ARG A 28 9.81 -24.93 -22.47
N LEU A 29 9.53 -24.59 -21.23
CA LEU A 29 10.52 -24.08 -20.28
C LEU A 29 11.01 -25.22 -19.39
N ASN A 30 12.30 -25.51 -19.42
CA ASN A 30 12.92 -26.61 -18.67
C ASN A 30 13.47 -26.15 -17.31
N ASP A 31 13.83 -24.87 -17.16
CA ASP A 31 14.34 -24.28 -15.92
C ASP A 31 13.69 -22.91 -15.67
N GLU A 32 12.46 -22.96 -15.19
CA GLU A 32 11.69 -21.74 -14.89
C GLU A 32 12.34 -20.94 -13.76
N SER A 33 12.90 -21.59 -12.76
CA SER A 33 13.51 -20.93 -11.61
C SER A 33 14.67 -20.04 -12.02
N LEU A 34 15.56 -20.54 -12.86
CA LEU A 34 16.71 -19.78 -13.37
C LEU A 34 16.27 -18.59 -14.22
N VAL A 35 15.33 -18.81 -15.15
CA VAL A 35 14.85 -17.77 -16.06
C VAL A 35 14.14 -16.67 -15.28
N ARG A 36 13.26 -17.04 -14.36
CA ARG A 36 12.53 -16.07 -13.53
C ARG A 36 13.48 -15.29 -12.62
N MET A 37 14.43 -15.95 -11.98
CA MET A 37 15.45 -15.31 -11.16
C MET A 37 16.27 -14.30 -12.00
N PHE A 38 16.76 -14.69 -13.15
CA PHE A 38 17.55 -13.80 -13.99
C PHE A 38 16.74 -12.58 -14.45
N LEU A 39 15.53 -12.80 -14.95
CA LEU A 39 14.67 -11.70 -15.42
C LEU A 39 14.24 -10.76 -14.30
N MET A 40 14.08 -11.24 -13.08
CA MET A 40 13.78 -10.38 -11.92
C MET A 40 15.01 -9.61 -11.46
N MET A 41 16.18 -10.21 -11.51
CA MET A 41 17.39 -9.69 -10.88
C MET A 41 18.35 -8.98 -11.83
N HIS A 42 18.18 -9.10 -13.15
CA HIS A 42 19.10 -8.48 -14.11
C HIS A 42 19.29 -6.95 -13.94
N PRO A 43 18.29 -6.16 -13.45
CA PRO A 43 18.48 -4.72 -13.24
C PRO A 43 19.61 -4.36 -12.25
N TRP A 44 20.06 -5.33 -11.42
CA TRP A 44 21.23 -5.15 -10.55
C TRP A 44 22.57 -5.16 -11.30
N TYR A 45 22.60 -5.69 -12.52
CA TYR A 45 23.85 -5.91 -13.28
C TYR A 45 23.84 -5.29 -14.66
N LEU A 46 22.67 -5.21 -15.29
CA LEU A 46 22.49 -4.82 -16.67
C LEU A 46 21.16 -4.08 -16.81
N SER A 47 21.14 -2.98 -17.54
CA SER A 47 19.86 -2.32 -17.83
C SER A 47 18.95 -3.20 -18.70
N SER A 48 17.65 -3.07 -18.52
CA SER A 48 16.67 -3.84 -19.32
C SER A 48 16.78 -3.54 -20.82
N ALA A 49 17.11 -2.28 -21.16
CA ALA A 49 17.37 -1.88 -22.53
C ALA A 49 18.61 -2.58 -23.13
N ASP A 50 19.69 -2.71 -22.33
CA ASP A 50 20.89 -3.44 -22.78
C ASP A 50 20.64 -4.94 -22.91
N LEU A 51 19.86 -5.54 -22.01
CA LEU A 51 19.45 -6.93 -22.15
C LEU A 51 18.63 -7.14 -23.44
N ALA A 52 17.65 -6.29 -23.68
CA ALA A 52 16.87 -6.34 -24.91
C ALA A 52 17.73 -6.18 -26.17
N LYS A 53 18.69 -5.26 -26.14
CA LYS A 53 19.66 -5.07 -27.23
C LYS A 53 20.51 -6.31 -27.48
N LYS A 54 21.02 -6.94 -26.43
CA LYS A 54 21.78 -8.20 -26.55
C LYS A 54 20.95 -9.31 -27.18
N LEU A 55 19.71 -9.51 -26.72
CA LEU A 55 18.81 -10.52 -27.26
C LEU A 55 18.43 -10.23 -28.74
N SER A 56 18.16 -8.96 -29.05
CA SER A 56 17.84 -8.53 -30.42
C SER A 56 19.02 -8.74 -31.37
N SER A 57 20.21 -8.29 -31.01
CA SER A 57 21.42 -8.46 -31.82
C SER A 57 21.69 -9.92 -32.12
N LYS A 58 21.60 -10.78 -31.08
CA LYS A 58 21.84 -12.22 -31.22
C LYS A 58 20.78 -12.91 -32.09
N SER A 59 19.53 -12.47 -32.01
CA SER A 59 18.42 -12.99 -32.83
C SER A 59 18.51 -12.60 -34.30
N LEU A 60 19.11 -11.45 -34.60
CA LEU A 60 19.18 -10.85 -35.97
C LEU A 60 20.51 -11.16 -36.67
N GLU A 61 21.46 -11.86 -36.06
CA GLU A 61 22.68 -12.31 -36.71
C GLU A 61 22.36 -13.14 -37.96
N GLU A 62 23.08 -12.89 -39.06
CA GLU A 62 22.88 -13.59 -40.34
C GLU A 62 23.04 -15.11 -40.20
N ASN A 63 23.88 -15.57 -39.31
CA ASN A 63 24.13 -16.98 -39.01
C ASN A 63 23.32 -17.53 -37.82
N CYS A 64 22.33 -16.80 -37.33
CA CYS A 64 21.51 -17.28 -36.24
C CYS A 64 20.70 -18.52 -36.65
N LEU A 65 20.90 -19.61 -35.92
CA LEU A 65 20.13 -20.83 -36.15
C LEU A 65 18.64 -20.59 -35.87
N PRO A 66 17.73 -21.12 -36.70
CA PRO A 66 16.27 -20.95 -36.46
C PRO A 66 15.82 -21.40 -35.05
N GLU A 67 16.44 -22.44 -34.51
CA GLU A 67 16.19 -22.93 -33.16
C GLU A 67 16.57 -21.89 -32.09
N LEU A 68 17.76 -21.30 -32.19
CA LEU A 68 18.24 -20.28 -31.27
C LEU A 68 17.35 -19.02 -31.34
N ARG A 69 16.94 -18.61 -32.55
CA ARG A 69 16.03 -17.49 -32.74
C ARG A 69 14.68 -17.75 -32.09
N SER A 70 14.13 -18.96 -32.24
CA SER A 70 12.89 -19.35 -31.59
C SER A 70 13.01 -19.29 -30.06
N GLN A 71 14.09 -19.83 -29.50
CA GLN A 71 14.35 -19.80 -28.05
C GLN A 71 14.44 -18.37 -27.51
N ILE A 72 15.11 -17.47 -28.23
CA ILE A 72 15.19 -16.04 -27.86
C ILE A 72 13.80 -15.40 -27.85
N CYS A 73 12.99 -15.65 -28.89
CA CYS A 73 11.64 -15.11 -28.96
C CYS A 73 10.72 -15.64 -27.84
N HIS A 74 10.88 -16.90 -27.46
CA HIS A 74 10.16 -17.47 -26.32
C HIS A 74 10.60 -16.87 -24.99
N LEU A 75 11.89 -16.61 -24.78
CA LEU A 75 12.40 -15.91 -23.62
C LEU A 75 11.82 -14.48 -23.54
N ILE A 76 11.80 -13.75 -24.63
CA ILE A 76 11.21 -12.40 -24.68
C ILE A 76 9.70 -12.46 -24.42
N LYS A 77 8.99 -13.42 -25.00
CA LYS A 77 7.56 -13.64 -24.70
C LYS A 77 7.32 -13.88 -23.22
N TYR A 78 8.12 -14.74 -22.60
CA TYR A 78 8.05 -15.01 -21.17
C TYR A 78 8.32 -13.73 -20.35
N TRP A 79 9.35 -12.98 -20.72
CA TRP A 79 9.69 -11.72 -20.07
C TRP A 79 8.53 -10.71 -20.12
N ILE A 80 7.90 -10.52 -21.27
CA ILE A 80 6.74 -9.64 -21.45
C ILE A 80 5.54 -10.12 -20.60
N SER A 81 5.31 -11.43 -20.54
CA SER A 81 4.14 -11.97 -19.83
C SER A 81 4.30 -11.95 -18.31
N GLU A 82 5.50 -12.20 -17.79
CA GLU A 82 5.77 -12.26 -16.36
C GLU A 82 6.10 -10.90 -15.73
N PHE A 83 6.70 -10.00 -16.51
CA PHE A 83 7.12 -8.67 -16.05
C PHE A 83 6.52 -7.53 -16.91
N PRO A 84 5.21 -7.49 -17.10
CA PRO A 84 4.57 -6.55 -18.02
C PRO A 84 4.76 -5.08 -17.61
N ALA A 85 4.87 -4.80 -16.32
CA ALA A 85 5.09 -3.45 -15.81
C ALA A 85 6.40 -2.83 -16.31
N GLU A 86 7.42 -3.64 -16.50
CA GLU A 86 8.72 -3.21 -16.99
C GLU A 86 8.62 -2.62 -18.40
N PHE A 87 7.83 -3.26 -19.27
CA PHE A 87 7.62 -2.81 -20.64
C PHE A 87 6.70 -1.59 -20.74
N ASP A 88 5.68 -1.50 -19.91
CA ASP A 88 4.79 -0.33 -19.90
C ASP A 88 5.46 0.91 -19.30
N LEU A 89 6.31 0.72 -18.28
CA LEU A 89 6.97 1.82 -17.58
C LEU A 89 8.29 2.26 -18.23
N ASN A 90 8.84 1.47 -19.14
CA ASN A 90 10.07 1.79 -19.86
C ASN A 90 9.81 1.85 -21.38
N PRO A 91 9.53 3.05 -21.93
CA PRO A 91 9.25 3.23 -23.35
C PRO A 91 10.41 2.83 -24.26
N GLU A 92 11.65 3.02 -23.83
CA GLU A 92 12.85 2.64 -24.60
C GLU A 92 12.93 1.13 -24.77
N LEU A 93 12.71 0.37 -23.70
CA LEU A 93 12.64 -1.09 -23.74
C LEU A 93 11.52 -1.57 -24.68
N ALA A 94 10.34 -0.99 -24.54
CA ALA A 94 9.20 -1.35 -25.37
C ALA A 94 9.47 -1.09 -26.87
N GLU A 95 10.09 0.03 -27.18
CA GLU A 95 10.43 0.41 -28.57
C GLU A 95 11.49 -0.52 -29.16
N GLN A 96 12.51 -0.88 -28.41
CA GLN A 96 13.51 -1.84 -28.86
C GLN A 96 12.90 -3.20 -29.19
N ILE A 97 11.98 -3.67 -28.39
CA ILE A 97 11.31 -4.96 -28.62
C ILE A 97 10.31 -4.88 -29.78
N ARG A 98 9.65 -3.73 -30.00
CA ARG A 98 8.86 -3.50 -31.24
C ARG A 98 9.74 -3.50 -32.47
N GLY A 99 10.90 -2.85 -32.40
CA GLY A 99 11.87 -2.85 -33.49
C GLY A 99 12.35 -4.25 -33.85
N LEU A 100 12.60 -5.10 -32.86
CA LEU A 100 12.92 -6.52 -33.09
C LEU A 100 11.78 -7.24 -33.82
N LYS A 101 10.54 -7.06 -33.35
CA LYS A 101 9.35 -7.66 -33.96
C LYS A 101 9.21 -7.30 -35.43
N GLU A 102 9.39 -6.03 -35.77
CA GLU A 102 9.30 -5.54 -37.14
C GLU A 102 10.42 -6.10 -38.01
N GLN A 103 11.65 -6.16 -37.49
CA GLN A 103 12.79 -6.73 -38.24
C GLN A 103 12.62 -8.21 -38.51
N LEU A 104 12.09 -8.98 -37.55
CA LEU A 104 11.77 -10.40 -37.75
C LEU A 104 10.70 -10.58 -38.84
N ALA A 105 9.67 -9.75 -38.84
CA ALA A 105 8.65 -9.81 -39.88
C ALA A 105 9.22 -9.47 -41.26
N GLN A 106 10.12 -8.49 -41.37
CA GLN A 106 10.81 -8.12 -42.63
C GLN A 106 11.73 -9.24 -43.12
N GLN A 107 12.30 -10.04 -42.23
CA GLN A 107 13.13 -11.21 -42.57
C GLN A 107 12.30 -12.46 -42.92
N GLY A 108 10.97 -12.37 -42.90
CA GLY A 108 10.07 -13.48 -43.17
C GLY A 108 9.82 -14.43 -42.00
N GLU A 109 10.29 -14.07 -40.81
CA GLU A 109 10.12 -14.83 -39.58
C GLU A 109 8.79 -14.47 -38.87
N GLU A 110 7.67 -14.62 -39.57
CA GLU A 110 6.36 -14.20 -39.10
C GLU A 110 5.92 -14.90 -37.80
N HIS A 111 6.21 -16.20 -37.69
CA HIS A 111 5.87 -16.97 -36.50
C HIS A 111 6.57 -16.39 -35.25
N GLN A 112 7.86 -16.13 -35.31
CA GLN A 112 8.66 -15.54 -34.23
C GLN A 112 8.20 -14.11 -33.90
N SER A 113 7.91 -13.31 -34.94
CA SER A 113 7.37 -11.98 -34.78
C SER A 113 6.04 -11.97 -34.00
N THR A 114 5.15 -12.95 -34.23
CA THR A 114 3.85 -13.04 -33.53
C THR A 114 3.98 -13.42 -32.06
N LEU A 115 5.07 -14.06 -31.64
CA LEU A 115 5.34 -14.38 -30.25
C LEU A 115 5.57 -13.12 -29.41
N ILE A 116 6.12 -12.07 -30.03
CA ILE A 116 6.48 -10.81 -29.37
C ILE A 116 5.30 -9.85 -29.45
N ASN A 117 4.65 -9.58 -28.33
CA ASN A 117 3.49 -8.68 -28.28
C ASN A 117 3.56 -7.73 -27.08
N VAL A 118 4.26 -6.62 -27.24
CA VAL A 118 4.38 -5.56 -26.23
C VAL A 118 3.08 -4.74 -26.13
N ASP A 119 2.31 -4.62 -27.22
CA ASP A 119 1.10 -3.77 -27.24
C ASP A 119 -0.07 -4.36 -26.44
N SER A 120 0.00 -5.63 -26.05
CA SER A 120 -0.98 -6.29 -25.19
C SER A 120 -0.73 -6.09 -23.69
N VAL A 121 0.36 -5.44 -23.33
CA VAL A 121 0.75 -5.18 -21.94
C VAL A 121 -0.29 -4.26 -21.26
N PRO A 122 -0.70 -4.55 -20.00
CA PRO A 122 -1.56 -3.65 -19.26
C PRO A 122 -0.87 -2.32 -19.00
N SER A 123 -1.65 -1.23 -18.95
CA SER A 123 -1.11 0.05 -18.54
C SER A 123 -0.88 0.12 -17.02
N TYR A 124 0.32 0.49 -16.66
CA TYR A 124 0.76 0.82 -15.30
C TYR A 124 0.92 2.34 -15.11
N GLU A 125 0.33 3.15 -15.98
CA GLU A 125 0.39 4.62 -15.92
C GLU A 125 -0.07 5.17 -14.55
N TRP A 126 -0.94 4.43 -13.86
CA TRP A 126 -1.34 4.74 -12.49
C TRP A 126 -0.15 4.83 -11.52
N SER A 127 0.93 4.07 -11.72
CA SER A 127 2.12 4.13 -10.87
C SER A 127 2.89 5.43 -11.05
N ARG A 128 2.89 5.99 -12.27
CA ARG A 128 3.53 7.28 -12.58
C ARG A 128 2.74 8.47 -12.07
N GLN A 129 1.43 8.31 -11.90
CA GLN A 129 0.51 9.37 -11.48
C GLN A 129 0.29 9.40 -9.96
N VAL A 130 0.90 8.51 -9.20
CA VAL A 130 1.00 8.61 -7.75
C VAL A 130 1.99 9.72 -7.45
N SER A 131 1.53 10.97 -7.62
CA SER A 131 2.29 12.13 -7.16
C SER A 131 2.34 12.10 -5.65
N GLN A 132 3.53 12.34 -5.09
CA GLN A 132 3.66 12.73 -3.69
C GLN A 132 2.70 13.90 -3.43
N PRO A 133 1.92 13.88 -2.37
CA PRO A 133 1.14 15.06 -2.02
C PRO A 133 2.15 16.19 -1.81
N ALA A 134 2.00 17.26 -2.60
CA ALA A 134 2.81 18.45 -2.41
C ALA A 134 2.73 18.86 -0.95
N GLN A 135 3.86 19.01 -0.29
CA GLN A 135 3.93 19.37 1.14
C GLN A 135 3.18 20.65 1.49
N SER A 136 2.84 21.47 0.48
CA SER A 136 2.11 22.72 0.64
C SER A 136 0.58 22.61 0.72
N ASP A 137 -0.01 21.47 0.28
CA ASP A 137 -1.46 21.28 0.25
C ASP A 137 -2.02 20.45 1.42
N PHE A 138 -1.22 20.22 2.44
CA PHE A 138 -1.65 19.65 3.72
C PHE A 138 -2.51 20.66 4.51
N LYS A 139 -3.58 21.15 3.91
CA LYS A 139 -4.74 21.56 4.69
C LYS A 139 -5.25 20.29 5.35
N LYS A 140 -4.83 20.16 6.61
CA LYS A 140 -5.16 19.07 7.52
C LYS A 140 -6.62 18.67 7.34
N ARG A 141 -6.88 17.59 6.63
CA ARG A 141 -8.20 16.97 6.56
C ARG A 141 -8.41 16.25 7.87
N LYS A 142 -9.39 16.69 8.61
CA LYS A 142 -9.52 16.33 10.00
C LYS A 142 -10.88 15.70 10.23
N THR A 143 -10.99 14.43 9.84
CA THR A 143 -12.24 13.70 9.91
C THR A 143 -12.02 12.35 10.57
N SER A 144 -12.43 12.19 11.82
CA SER A 144 -12.53 10.87 12.42
C SER A 144 -13.98 10.39 12.42
N LEU A 145 -14.25 9.31 11.67
CA LEU A 145 -15.47 8.56 11.84
C LEU A 145 -15.22 7.53 12.94
N LEU A 146 -16.13 7.47 13.90
CA LEU A 146 -16.03 6.52 15.01
C LEU A 146 -16.44 5.12 14.54
N PHE A 147 -15.47 4.22 14.41
CA PHE A 147 -15.69 2.82 14.03
C PHE A 147 -15.75 1.86 15.21
N ASP A 148 -15.95 2.35 16.42
CA ASP A 148 -16.05 1.54 17.64
C ASP A 148 -17.31 0.64 17.69
N HIS A 149 -18.26 0.85 16.78
CA HIS A 149 -19.42 0.00 16.60
C HIS A 149 -19.19 -1.20 15.65
N LEU A 150 -18.08 -1.24 14.93
CA LEU A 150 -17.76 -2.37 14.06
C LEU A 150 -17.34 -3.58 14.89
N ASP A 151 -17.80 -4.76 14.45
CA ASP A 151 -17.30 -6.00 15.01
C ASP A 151 -15.79 -6.15 14.74
N SER A 152 -15.08 -6.79 15.68
CA SER A 152 -13.64 -6.98 15.56
C SER A 152 -13.23 -7.80 14.34
N SER A 153 -14.05 -8.79 13.94
CA SER A 153 -13.83 -9.58 12.73
C SER A 153 -14.03 -8.74 11.48
N GLU A 154 -15.11 -7.99 11.41
CA GLU A 154 -15.43 -7.11 10.28
C GLU A 154 -14.33 -6.08 10.07
N LEU A 155 -13.86 -5.44 11.12
CA LEU A 155 -12.76 -4.47 11.04
C LEU A 155 -11.45 -5.12 10.59
N ALA A 156 -11.08 -6.27 11.15
CA ALA A 156 -9.87 -6.99 10.77
C ALA A 156 -9.88 -7.43 9.29
N GLU A 157 -11.02 -7.89 8.81
CA GLU A 157 -11.20 -8.32 7.42
C GLU A 157 -11.08 -7.15 6.44
N HIS A 158 -11.69 -6.00 6.75
CA HIS A 158 -11.59 -4.80 5.91
C HIS A 158 -10.19 -4.20 5.90
N LEU A 159 -9.51 -4.14 7.04
CA LEU A 159 -8.10 -3.72 7.11
C LEU A 159 -7.22 -4.66 6.29
N THR A 160 -7.41 -5.97 6.41
CA THR A 160 -6.65 -6.97 5.64
C THR A 160 -6.86 -6.80 4.13
N TYR A 161 -8.10 -6.64 3.70
CA TYR A 161 -8.40 -6.42 2.28
C TYR A 161 -7.75 -5.15 1.74
N MET A 162 -7.84 -4.06 2.48
CA MET A 162 -7.31 -2.76 2.10
C MET A 162 -5.78 -2.80 1.95
N GLU A 163 -5.07 -3.33 2.95
CA GLU A 163 -3.62 -3.44 2.89
C GLU A 163 -3.15 -4.40 1.80
N TYR A 164 -3.82 -5.55 1.65
CA TYR A 164 -3.50 -6.48 0.57
C TYR A 164 -3.63 -5.82 -0.81
N LYS A 165 -4.68 -5.03 -1.04
CA LYS A 165 -4.84 -4.28 -2.29
C LYS A 165 -3.75 -3.23 -2.51
N SER A 166 -3.30 -2.59 -1.46
CA SER A 166 -2.16 -1.65 -1.53
C SER A 166 -0.85 -2.39 -1.80
N PHE A 167 -0.63 -3.52 -1.16
CA PHE A 167 0.55 -4.38 -1.34
C PHE A 167 0.68 -4.92 -2.77
N CYS A 168 -0.42 -5.35 -3.38
CA CYS A 168 -0.43 -5.83 -4.77
C CYS A 168 -0.03 -4.80 -5.82
N ARG A 169 0.19 -3.55 -5.43
CA ARG A 169 0.66 -2.48 -6.31
C ARG A 169 2.15 -2.30 -6.33
N ILE A 170 2.83 -2.81 -5.31
CA ILE A 170 4.28 -2.72 -5.22
C ILE A 170 4.88 -3.62 -6.29
N LEU A 171 5.71 -3.05 -7.14
CA LEU A 171 6.38 -3.71 -8.25
C LEU A 171 7.83 -4.06 -7.88
N PHE A 172 8.46 -4.92 -8.66
CA PHE A 172 9.87 -5.26 -8.44
C PHE A 172 10.79 -4.05 -8.55
N GLN A 173 10.46 -3.11 -9.44
CA GLN A 173 11.18 -1.84 -9.59
C GLN A 173 11.14 -1.01 -8.30
N ASP A 174 10.05 -1.05 -7.55
CA ASP A 174 9.91 -0.33 -6.28
C ASP A 174 10.83 -0.93 -5.22
N TYR A 175 10.92 -2.26 -5.13
CA TYR A 175 11.86 -2.92 -4.23
C TYR A 175 13.31 -2.67 -4.62
N HIS A 176 13.63 -2.73 -5.93
CA HIS A 176 14.96 -2.43 -6.43
C HIS A 176 15.37 -0.99 -6.09
N SER A 177 14.51 -0.02 -6.37
CA SER A 177 14.74 1.39 -6.05
C SER A 177 14.97 1.59 -4.55
N PHE A 178 14.15 0.97 -3.71
CA PHE A 178 14.31 1.03 -2.25
C PHE A 178 15.65 0.48 -1.78
N VAL A 179 16.06 -0.68 -2.30
CA VAL A 179 17.33 -1.31 -1.94
C VAL A 179 18.52 -0.46 -2.36
N MET A 180 18.48 0.11 -3.58
CA MET A 180 19.57 0.93 -4.11
C MET A 180 19.72 2.26 -3.40
N HIS A 181 18.64 2.88 -2.95
CA HIS A 181 18.66 4.19 -2.28
C HIS A 181 18.66 4.08 -0.74
N GLY A 182 18.29 2.92 -0.19
CA GLY A 182 18.13 2.74 1.26
C GLY A 182 16.97 3.51 1.88
N CYS A 183 16.08 4.08 1.06
CA CYS A 183 14.95 4.90 1.48
C CYS A 183 13.86 4.93 0.39
N THR A 184 12.75 5.57 0.69
CA THR A 184 11.59 5.68 -0.22
C THR A 184 11.63 6.91 -1.13
N VAL A 185 12.77 7.58 -1.26
CA VAL A 185 12.93 8.71 -2.18
C VAL A 185 12.59 8.26 -3.60
N ASP A 186 11.74 9.03 -4.28
CA ASP A 186 11.22 8.73 -5.62
C ASP A 186 10.50 7.37 -5.75
N ASN A 187 9.99 6.85 -4.63
CA ASN A 187 9.27 5.58 -4.57
C ASN A 187 7.86 5.77 -3.95
N PRO A 188 6.96 6.47 -4.65
CA PRO A 188 5.67 6.88 -4.09
C PRO A 188 4.73 5.71 -3.79
N ILE A 189 4.90 4.58 -4.48
CA ILE A 189 4.06 3.39 -4.26
C ILE A 189 4.40 2.75 -2.92
N LEU A 190 5.69 2.50 -2.68
CA LEU A 190 6.15 1.91 -1.43
C LEU A 190 5.95 2.87 -0.25
N GLU A 191 6.24 4.17 -0.44
CA GLU A 191 5.98 5.20 0.55
C GLU A 191 4.50 5.24 0.96
N ARG A 192 3.60 5.13 0.00
CA ARG A 192 2.16 5.09 0.28
C ARG A 192 1.75 3.88 1.08
N PHE A 193 2.32 2.72 0.80
CA PHE A 193 2.07 1.51 1.59
C PHE A 193 2.54 1.67 3.03
N ILE A 194 3.74 2.20 3.24
CA ILE A 194 4.30 2.47 4.58
C ILE A 194 3.45 3.53 5.31
N THR A 195 3.03 4.57 4.61
CA THR A 195 2.14 5.62 5.16
C THR A 195 0.81 5.01 5.62
N LEU A 196 0.25 4.07 4.87
CA LEU A 196 -0.99 3.37 5.28
C LEU A 196 -0.80 2.58 6.57
N PHE A 197 0.31 1.85 6.70
CA PHE A 197 0.66 1.14 7.92
C PHE A 197 0.76 2.08 9.14
N ASN A 198 1.46 3.19 8.99
CA ASN A 198 1.60 4.21 10.04
C ASN A 198 0.25 4.87 10.37
N SER A 199 -0.58 5.12 9.37
CA SER A 199 -1.92 5.69 9.55
C SER A 199 -2.84 4.77 10.37
N VAL A 200 -2.76 3.45 10.17
CA VAL A 200 -3.51 2.48 10.99
C VAL A 200 -3.07 2.56 12.45
N SER A 201 -1.78 2.57 12.71
CA SER A 201 -1.24 2.69 14.08
C SER A 201 -1.66 3.99 14.76
N GLN A 202 -1.57 5.12 14.07
CA GLN A 202 -2.00 6.43 14.60
C GLN A 202 -3.50 6.52 14.82
N TRP A 203 -4.29 6.01 13.89
CA TRP A 203 -5.74 5.98 14.00
C TRP A 203 -6.20 5.20 15.23
N ILE A 204 -5.59 4.06 15.54
CA ILE A 204 -5.87 3.28 16.75
C ILE A 204 -5.60 4.11 18.00
N GLN A 205 -4.49 4.81 18.07
CA GLN A 205 -4.17 5.70 19.19
C GLN A 205 -5.23 6.80 19.35
N LEU A 206 -5.64 7.42 18.26
CA LEU A 206 -6.69 8.45 18.26
C LEU A 206 -8.04 7.90 18.71
N MET A 207 -8.41 6.69 18.27
CA MET A 207 -9.65 6.05 18.69
C MET A 207 -9.68 5.79 20.20
N VAL A 208 -8.56 5.34 20.77
CA VAL A 208 -8.43 5.19 22.25
C VAL A 208 -8.54 6.55 22.92
N LEU A 209 -7.77 7.54 22.48
CA LEU A 209 -7.69 8.85 23.10
C LEU A 209 -8.96 9.70 22.87
N SER A 210 -9.83 9.33 21.93
CA SER A 210 -11.13 9.98 21.72
C SER A 210 -12.08 9.79 22.90
N LYS A 211 -11.90 8.74 23.69
CA LYS A 211 -12.80 8.44 24.82
C LYS A 211 -12.42 9.24 26.06
N PRO A 212 -13.41 9.89 26.71
CA PRO A 212 -13.14 10.77 27.83
C PRO A 212 -12.73 10.03 29.12
N THR A 213 -13.31 8.85 29.38
CA THR A 213 -13.10 8.13 30.65
C THR A 213 -12.15 6.94 30.50
N ALA A 214 -11.44 6.59 31.57
CA ALA A 214 -10.54 5.46 31.58
C ALA A 214 -11.22 4.10 31.25
N PRO A 215 -12.42 3.78 31.80
CA PRO A 215 -13.13 2.56 31.42
C PRO A 215 -13.50 2.50 29.93
N GLN A 216 -13.90 3.62 29.33
CA GLN A 216 -14.21 3.67 27.91
C GLN A 216 -12.96 3.48 27.05
N ARG A 217 -11.83 4.09 27.41
CA ARG A 217 -10.55 3.86 26.74
C ARG A 217 -10.10 2.41 26.85
N ALA A 218 -10.25 1.80 28.02
CA ALA A 218 -9.95 0.38 28.25
C ALA A 218 -10.83 -0.54 27.39
N ALA A 219 -12.10 -0.20 27.20
CA ALA A 219 -13.01 -0.94 26.31
C ALA A 219 -12.56 -0.87 24.85
N VAL A 220 -12.10 0.31 24.37
CA VAL A 220 -11.55 0.47 23.00
C VAL A 220 -10.25 -0.31 22.84
N ILE A 221 -9.34 -0.26 23.81
CA ILE A 221 -8.11 -1.07 23.80
C ILE A 221 -8.45 -2.56 23.72
N SER A 222 -9.38 -3.03 24.54
CA SER A 222 -9.82 -4.43 24.54
C SER A 222 -10.46 -4.83 23.20
N HIS A 223 -11.16 -3.91 22.55
CA HIS A 223 -11.70 -4.12 21.21
C HIS A 223 -10.59 -4.30 20.17
N PHE A 224 -9.58 -3.43 20.16
CA PHE A 224 -8.46 -3.56 19.24
C PHE A 224 -7.56 -4.77 19.51
N ILE A 225 -7.49 -5.23 20.77
CA ILE A 225 -6.82 -6.51 21.07
C ILE A 225 -7.58 -7.68 20.42
N ARG A 226 -8.92 -7.66 20.40
CA ARG A 226 -9.72 -8.67 19.68
C ARG A 226 -9.53 -8.55 18.16
N VAL A 227 -9.43 -7.33 17.62
CA VAL A 227 -9.06 -7.10 16.21
C VAL A 227 -7.70 -7.74 15.90
N ALA A 228 -6.71 -7.52 16.76
CA ALA A 228 -5.38 -8.12 16.63
C ALA A 228 -5.41 -9.65 16.65
N GLN A 229 -6.20 -10.25 17.53
CA GLN A 229 -6.41 -11.71 17.55
C GLN A 229 -7.02 -12.21 16.23
N ARG A 230 -7.99 -11.48 15.68
CA ARG A 230 -8.60 -11.84 14.38
C ARG A 230 -7.60 -11.69 13.23
N LEU A 231 -6.77 -10.65 13.25
CA LEU A 231 -5.69 -10.47 12.28
C LEU A 231 -4.67 -11.61 12.32
N LEU A 232 -4.34 -12.10 13.52
CA LEU A 232 -3.49 -13.28 13.67
C LEU A 232 -4.15 -14.54 13.08
N GLN A 233 -5.44 -14.73 13.28
CA GLN A 233 -6.20 -15.84 12.67
C GLN A 233 -6.24 -15.73 11.14
N LEU A 234 -6.35 -14.52 10.61
CA LEU A 234 -6.26 -14.23 9.18
C LEU A 234 -4.82 -14.33 8.65
N GLN A 235 -3.84 -14.55 9.51
CA GLN A 235 -2.41 -14.55 9.17
C GLN A 235 -1.96 -13.22 8.54
N ASN A 236 -2.58 -12.11 8.93
CA ASN A 236 -2.17 -10.77 8.55
C ASN A 236 -1.23 -10.19 9.62
N PHE A 237 0.05 -10.49 9.48
CA PHE A 237 1.06 -10.05 10.44
C PHE A 237 1.41 -8.56 10.31
N ASN A 238 1.22 -7.97 9.14
CA ASN A 238 1.52 -6.55 8.92
C ASN A 238 0.56 -5.63 9.69
N THR A 239 -0.74 -5.80 9.48
CA THR A 239 -1.75 -5.03 10.23
C THR A 239 -1.71 -5.38 11.72
N LEU A 240 -1.44 -6.65 12.08
CA LEU A 240 -1.23 -7.05 13.46
C LEU A 240 -0.12 -6.22 14.12
N MET A 241 1.02 -6.07 13.46
CA MET A 241 2.11 -5.24 13.96
C MET A 241 1.71 -3.77 14.09
N ALA A 242 0.94 -3.22 13.14
CA ALA A 242 0.44 -1.85 13.22
C ALA A 242 -0.49 -1.64 14.43
N VAL A 243 -1.37 -2.61 14.72
CA VAL A 243 -2.26 -2.57 15.89
C VAL A 243 -1.45 -2.66 17.19
N VAL A 244 -0.55 -3.63 17.30
CA VAL A 244 0.31 -3.80 18.48
C VAL A 244 1.17 -2.56 18.69
N GLY A 245 1.77 -2.01 17.63
CA GLY A 245 2.57 -0.79 17.70
C GLY A 245 1.76 0.42 18.18
N GLY A 246 0.53 0.58 17.67
CA GLY A 246 -0.37 1.66 18.11
C GLY A 246 -0.76 1.55 19.58
N LEU A 247 -1.08 0.35 20.07
CA LEU A 247 -1.45 0.11 21.46
C LEU A 247 -0.24 0.16 22.42
N SER A 248 0.95 -0.18 21.93
CA SER A 248 2.21 -0.13 22.70
C SER A 248 2.86 1.26 22.71
N ASN A 249 2.41 2.16 21.82
CA ASN A 249 2.96 3.52 21.75
C ASN A 249 2.90 4.23 23.11
N SER A 250 3.89 5.06 23.38
CA SER A 250 4.01 5.81 24.65
C SER A 250 2.77 6.62 24.98
N SER A 251 2.05 7.14 23.99
CA SER A 251 0.79 7.86 24.17
C SER A 251 -0.33 7.02 24.80
N ILE A 252 -0.29 5.69 24.62
CA ILE A 252 -1.29 4.74 25.12
C ILE A 252 -0.75 3.98 26.34
N SER A 253 0.49 3.47 26.29
CA SER A 253 1.09 2.66 27.37
C SER A 253 1.26 3.43 28.68
N ARG A 254 1.40 4.76 28.62
CA ARG A 254 1.48 5.62 29.81
C ARG A 254 0.17 5.79 30.58
N LEU A 255 -0.97 5.46 29.99
CA LEU A 255 -2.32 5.64 30.58
C LEU A 255 -2.59 4.61 31.67
N LYS A 256 -2.04 4.80 32.87
CA LYS A 256 -2.07 3.82 33.97
C LYS A 256 -3.47 3.57 34.51
N ASP A 257 -4.29 4.62 34.61
CA ASP A 257 -5.69 4.48 35.03
C ASP A 257 -6.47 3.66 33.99
N THR A 258 -6.32 3.97 32.71
CA THR A 258 -6.90 3.18 31.62
C THR A 258 -6.47 1.71 31.69
N GLN A 259 -5.18 1.45 31.87
CA GLN A 259 -4.63 0.09 31.95
C GLN A 259 -5.23 -0.71 33.13
N SER A 260 -5.52 -0.06 34.27
CA SER A 260 -6.12 -0.70 35.42
C SER A 260 -7.53 -1.27 35.18
N HIS A 261 -8.23 -0.78 34.16
CA HIS A 261 -9.56 -1.24 33.79
C HIS A 261 -9.55 -2.36 32.73
N ILE A 262 -8.37 -2.79 32.26
CA ILE A 262 -8.23 -3.92 31.34
C ILE A 262 -8.13 -5.20 32.14
N SER A 263 -8.90 -6.22 31.77
CA SER A 263 -8.86 -7.51 32.47
C SER A 263 -7.50 -8.21 32.28
N ASN A 264 -7.11 -9.00 33.29
CA ASN A 264 -5.85 -9.74 33.25
C ASN A 264 -5.76 -10.70 32.06
N ASP A 265 -6.89 -11.29 31.64
CA ASP A 265 -6.90 -12.21 30.49
C ASP A 265 -6.66 -11.48 29.18
N VAL A 266 -7.26 -10.31 28.98
CA VAL A 266 -7.00 -9.45 27.81
C VAL A 266 -5.56 -8.96 27.81
N SER A 267 -5.02 -8.59 28.98
CA SER A 267 -3.61 -8.17 29.10
C SER A 267 -2.63 -9.30 28.76
N LYS A 268 -2.91 -10.54 29.18
CA LYS A 268 -2.11 -11.72 28.78
C LYS A 268 -2.13 -11.95 27.27
N VAL A 269 -3.31 -11.86 26.66
CA VAL A 269 -3.45 -11.98 25.20
C VAL A 269 -2.61 -10.92 24.50
N PHE A 270 -2.69 -9.69 24.95
CA PHE A 270 -1.91 -8.60 24.37
C PHE A 270 -0.40 -8.83 24.50
N ASN A 271 0.08 -9.24 25.67
CA ASN A 271 1.49 -9.55 25.88
C ASN A 271 1.99 -10.65 24.94
N ASN A 272 1.19 -11.69 24.71
CA ASN A 272 1.56 -12.75 23.75
C ASN A 272 1.65 -12.21 22.31
N LEU A 273 0.78 -11.26 21.93
CA LEU A 273 0.82 -10.63 20.60
C LEU A 273 2.04 -9.71 20.46
N VAL A 274 2.38 -8.97 21.53
CA VAL A 274 3.62 -8.15 21.58
C VAL A 274 4.85 -9.05 21.42
N GLU A 275 4.92 -10.14 22.16
CA GLU A 275 6.04 -11.10 22.08
C GLU A 275 6.19 -11.67 20.68
N LEU A 276 5.08 -11.98 20.00
CA LEU A 276 5.10 -12.51 18.63
C LEU A 276 5.74 -11.55 17.63
N VAL A 277 5.46 -10.25 17.73
CA VAL A 277 5.93 -9.24 16.75
C VAL A 277 7.13 -8.44 17.23
N THR A 278 7.71 -8.79 18.38
CA THR A 278 8.90 -8.12 18.90
C THR A 278 10.10 -8.29 17.98
N SER A 279 10.96 -7.27 17.94
CA SER A 279 12.22 -7.30 17.17
C SER A 279 13.29 -8.22 17.78
N CYS A 280 13.08 -8.74 18.99
CA CYS A 280 14.02 -9.61 19.69
C CYS A 280 14.43 -10.81 18.82
N GLY A 281 15.74 -11.10 18.77
CA GLY A 281 16.27 -12.18 17.95
C GLY A 281 15.98 -11.99 16.46
N ASN A 282 15.97 -10.77 15.95
CA ASN A 282 15.61 -10.44 14.56
C ASN A 282 14.23 -10.97 14.18
N TYR A 283 13.22 -10.68 15.00
CA TYR A 283 11.84 -11.12 14.79
C TYR A 283 11.68 -12.65 14.75
N SER A 284 12.44 -13.38 15.55
CA SER A 284 12.50 -14.84 15.47
C SER A 284 11.14 -15.52 15.63
N GLN A 285 10.29 -15.07 16.56
CA GLN A 285 8.96 -15.63 16.76
C GLN A 285 8.02 -15.37 15.58
N TYR A 286 8.03 -14.14 15.06
CA TYR A 286 7.30 -13.82 13.84
C TYR A 286 7.75 -14.69 12.66
N ARG A 287 9.07 -14.77 12.42
CA ARG A 287 9.62 -15.53 11.30
C ARG A 287 9.24 -17.00 11.37
N GLN A 288 9.33 -17.60 12.56
CA GLN A 288 8.88 -18.98 12.76
C GLN A 288 7.39 -19.12 12.45
N ARG A 289 6.56 -18.28 13.06
CA ARG A 289 5.11 -18.33 12.86
C ARG A 289 4.71 -18.10 11.41
N PHE A 290 5.37 -17.16 10.74
CA PHE A 290 5.13 -16.86 9.34
C PHE A 290 5.51 -18.04 8.42
N SER A 291 6.65 -18.70 8.67
CA SER A 291 7.09 -19.86 7.89
C SER A 291 6.17 -21.09 8.05
N GLU A 292 5.58 -21.26 9.24
CA GLU A 292 4.63 -22.34 9.53
C GLU A 292 3.22 -22.05 8.97
N SER A 293 2.95 -20.83 8.57
CA SER A 293 1.66 -20.41 8.03
C SER A 293 1.43 -20.97 6.63
N THR A 294 0.21 -21.41 6.34
CA THR A 294 -0.18 -21.98 5.04
C THR A 294 -1.33 -21.18 4.43
N GLY A 295 -1.40 -21.16 3.11
CA GLY A 295 -2.40 -20.39 2.37
C GLY A 295 -2.09 -18.89 2.37
N PHE A 296 -3.15 -18.07 2.49
CA PHE A 296 -2.96 -16.62 2.62
C PHE A 296 -2.17 -16.30 3.88
N ARG A 297 -1.10 -15.54 3.72
CA ARG A 297 -0.32 -14.95 4.81
C ARG A 297 0.21 -13.60 4.37
N PHE A 298 0.07 -12.61 5.21
CA PHE A 298 0.53 -11.26 4.90
C PHE A 298 1.75 -10.92 5.76
N PRO A 299 2.94 -10.68 5.16
CA PRO A 299 4.18 -10.50 5.88
C PRO A 299 4.23 -9.12 6.58
N ILE A 300 5.01 -9.01 7.64
CA ILE A 300 5.49 -7.71 8.11
C ILE A 300 6.48 -7.19 7.06
N LEU A 301 6.00 -6.34 6.14
CA LEU A 301 6.80 -5.92 4.98
C LEU A 301 8.12 -5.27 5.38
N GLY A 302 8.11 -4.48 6.45
CA GLY A 302 9.31 -3.83 6.95
C GLY A 302 10.44 -4.79 7.33
N VAL A 303 10.12 -6.00 7.83
CA VAL A 303 11.12 -7.03 8.12
C VAL A 303 11.76 -7.54 6.84
N HIS A 304 10.97 -7.79 5.80
CA HIS A 304 11.49 -8.25 4.51
C HIS A 304 12.26 -7.15 3.76
N LEU A 305 11.86 -5.89 3.90
CA LEU A 305 12.63 -4.75 3.37
C LEU A 305 14.00 -4.62 4.05
N LYS A 306 14.06 -4.81 5.38
CA LYS A 306 15.33 -4.84 6.10
C LYS A 306 16.21 -6.01 5.64
N ASP A 307 15.64 -7.17 5.39
CA ASP A 307 16.38 -8.33 4.89
C ASP A 307 16.98 -8.05 3.50
N LEU A 308 16.22 -7.41 2.61
CA LEU A 308 16.74 -6.99 1.29
C LEU A 308 17.93 -6.04 1.43
N ILE A 309 17.83 -5.02 2.29
CA ILE A 309 18.94 -4.10 2.57
C ILE A 309 20.13 -4.85 3.17
N ALA A 310 19.90 -5.73 4.15
CA ALA A 310 20.96 -6.48 4.82
C ALA A 310 21.75 -7.35 3.84
N VAL A 311 21.07 -8.09 2.96
CA VAL A 311 21.71 -8.89 1.91
C VAL A 311 22.48 -7.99 0.93
N HIS A 312 21.86 -6.87 0.53
CA HIS A 312 22.49 -5.95 -0.42
C HIS A 312 23.80 -5.36 0.12
N VAL A 313 23.81 -4.96 1.39
CA VAL A 313 25.00 -4.36 2.03
C VAL A 313 26.06 -5.41 2.36
N ALA A 314 25.62 -6.60 2.83
CA ALA A 314 26.56 -7.64 3.27
C ALA A 314 27.31 -8.31 2.12
N LEU A 315 26.70 -8.41 0.95
CA LEU A 315 27.26 -9.14 -0.19
C LEU A 315 27.50 -8.19 -1.37
N PRO A 316 28.69 -8.24 -2.01
CA PRO A 316 28.94 -7.46 -3.22
C PRO A 316 28.13 -8.00 -4.40
N ASP A 317 27.77 -7.11 -5.36
CA ASP A 317 27.05 -7.52 -6.58
C ASP A 317 27.91 -8.39 -7.49
N TRP A 318 29.23 -8.17 -7.45
CA TRP A 318 30.22 -8.82 -8.29
C TRP A 318 31.20 -9.62 -7.45
N SER A 319 31.54 -10.83 -7.92
CA SER A 319 32.51 -11.70 -7.25
C SER A 319 33.95 -11.32 -7.54
N ASP A 320 34.17 -10.48 -8.58
CA ASP A 320 35.49 -10.03 -9.04
C ASP A 320 35.59 -8.49 -9.03
N ARG A 321 36.83 -8.00 -9.02
CA ARG A 321 37.10 -6.55 -9.04
C ARG A 321 36.80 -5.89 -10.39
N GLU A 322 36.84 -6.68 -11.46
CA GLU A 322 36.61 -6.22 -12.84
C GLU A 322 35.13 -6.11 -13.18
N LYS A 323 34.25 -6.52 -12.26
CA LYS A 323 32.79 -6.53 -12.42
C LYS A 323 32.33 -7.32 -13.65
N THR A 324 32.91 -8.49 -13.83
CA THR A 324 32.56 -9.42 -14.91
C THR A 324 31.76 -10.61 -14.42
N GLN A 325 31.97 -11.02 -13.16
CA GLN A 325 31.35 -12.19 -12.55
C GLN A 325 30.26 -11.77 -11.54
N VAL A 326 29.01 -12.04 -11.87
CA VAL A 326 27.87 -11.80 -10.98
C VAL A 326 27.95 -12.70 -9.76
N ASN A 327 27.73 -12.14 -8.58
CA ASN A 327 27.64 -12.88 -7.33
C ASN A 327 26.26 -13.60 -7.25
N LEU A 328 26.22 -14.86 -7.68
CA LEU A 328 24.97 -15.63 -7.70
C LEU A 328 24.43 -15.92 -6.30
N ALA A 329 25.28 -16.02 -5.28
CA ALA A 329 24.83 -16.21 -3.90
C ALA A 329 24.01 -15.02 -3.41
N LYS A 330 24.45 -13.80 -3.70
CA LYS A 330 23.66 -12.58 -3.43
C LYS A 330 22.36 -12.55 -4.23
N THR A 331 22.47 -12.80 -5.53
CA THR A 331 21.32 -12.81 -6.45
C THR A 331 20.24 -13.78 -5.97
N GLN A 332 20.63 -14.98 -5.58
CA GLN A 332 19.71 -16.01 -5.11
C GLN A 332 19.02 -15.61 -3.78
N GLN A 333 19.77 -15.00 -2.85
CA GLN A 333 19.20 -14.57 -1.58
C GLN A 333 18.19 -13.43 -1.77
N LEU A 334 18.52 -12.43 -2.59
CA LEU A 334 17.58 -11.35 -2.93
C LEU A 334 16.35 -11.89 -3.67
N TYR A 335 16.57 -12.77 -4.64
CA TYR A 335 15.50 -13.41 -5.39
C TYR A 335 14.55 -14.19 -4.49
N ALA A 336 15.07 -14.95 -3.54
CA ALA A 336 14.24 -15.74 -2.62
C ALA A 336 13.26 -14.84 -1.83
N ILE A 337 13.73 -13.69 -1.35
CA ILE A 337 12.87 -12.73 -0.64
C ILE A 337 11.82 -12.12 -1.60
N LEU A 338 12.25 -11.68 -2.76
CA LEU A 338 11.36 -11.03 -3.75
C LEU A 338 10.33 -12.02 -4.31
N GLN A 339 10.73 -13.26 -4.56
CA GLN A 339 9.83 -14.32 -5.03
C GLN A 339 8.78 -14.68 -3.98
N GLU A 340 9.13 -14.70 -2.70
CA GLU A 340 8.17 -14.92 -1.62
C GLU A 340 7.13 -13.80 -1.60
N LEU A 341 7.56 -12.54 -1.69
CA LEU A 341 6.65 -11.39 -1.76
C LEU A 341 5.74 -11.45 -3.00
N ALA A 342 6.29 -11.85 -4.15
CA ALA A 342 5.52 -12.02 -5.38
C ALA A 342 4.45 -13.11 -5.27
N LEU A 343 4.78 -14.25 -4.66
CA LEU A 343 3.81 -15.33 -4.43
C LEU A 343 2.65 -14.89 -3.54
N ILE A 344 2.93 -14.10 -2.49
CA ILE A 344 1.89 -13.58 -1.60
C ILE A 344 0.93 -12.66 -2.36
N GLN A 345 1.41 -11.87 -3.32
CA GLN A 345 0.55 -11.03 -4.18
C GLN A 345 -0.42 -11.84 -5.06
N THR A 346 -0.15 -13.11 -5.28
CA THR A 346 -1.04 -14.01 -6.06
C THR A 346 -2.07 -14.74 -5.21
N MET A 347 -1.96 -14.67 -3.89
CA MET A 347 -2.83 -15.37 -2.94
C MET A 347 -3.72 -14.36 -2.18
N PRO A 348 -4.89 -14.01 -2.72
CA PRO A 348 -5.77 -13.06 -2.05
C PRO A 348 -6.37 -13.64 -0.77
N PRO A 349 -6.63 -12.80 0.25
CA PRO A 349 -7.36 -13.24 1.44
C PRO A 349 -8.79 -13.63 1.08
N SER A 350 -9.28 -14.66 1.77
CA SER A 350 -10.70 -15.08 1.67
C SER A 350 -11.54 -14.25 2.64
N VAL A 351 -11.78 -13.00 2.30
CA VAL A 351 -12.56 -12.05 3.10
C VAL A 351 -13.60 -11.35 2.23
N ASP A 352 -14.79 -11.15 2.78
CA ASP A 352 -15.85 -10.37 2.17
C ASP A 352 -15.71 -8.90 2.56
N ALA A 353 -15.35 -8.07 1.59
CA ALA A 353 -15.17 -6.65 1.82
C ALA A 353 -16.33 -5.83 1.26
N ASN A 354 -16.97 -5.05 2.12
CA ASN A 354 -17.93 -4.03 1.73
C ASN A 354 -17.20 -2.79 1.23
N MET A 355 -17.45 -2.40 -0.02
CA MET A 355 -16.73 -1.32 -0.68
C MET A 355 -17.02 0.05 -0.07
N ASP A 356 -18.22 0.26 0.44
CA ASP A 356 -18.62 1.52 1.06
C ASP A 356 -17.94 1.68 2.43
N LEU A 357 -17.87 0.59 3.19
CA LEU A 357 -17.15 0.56 4.46
C LEU A 357 -15.64 0.76 4.27
N LEU A 358 -15.05 0.18 3.21
CA LEU A 358 -13.66 0.42 2.85
C LEU A 358 -13.40 1.89 2.53
N ASN A 359 -14.29 2.55 1.79
CA ASN A 359 -14.14 3.98 1.50
C ASN A 359 -14.20 4.82 2.77
N LEU A 360 -15.11 4.53 3.68
CA LEU A 360 -15.21 5.23 4.97
C LEU A 360 -13.96 5.00 5.82
N LEU A 361 -13.46 3.77 5.87
CA LEU A 361 -12.27 3.41 6.61
C LEU A 361 -11.04 4.14 6.04
N MET A 362 -10.88 4.16 4.71
CA MET A 362 -9.79 4.89 4.04
C MET A 362 -9.81 6.38 4.38
N VAL A 363 -11.00 7.00 4.38
CA VAL A 363 -11.14 8.41 4.78
C VAL A 363 -10.74 8.61 6.24
N SER A 364 -11.10 7.69 7.12
CA SER A 364 -10.72 7.76 8.54
C SER A 364 -9.22 7.60 8.76
N LEU A 365 -8.55 6.82 7.91
CA LEU A 365 -7.10 6.62 7.94
C LEU A 365 -6.31 7.73 7.23
N ASP A 366 -6.95 8.51 6.36
CA ASP A 366 -6.33 9.67 5.67
C ASP A 366 -6.29 10.91 6.57
N GLN A 367 -5.94 10.70 7.84
CA GLN A 367 -5.76 11.76 8.83
C GLN A 367 -4.28 11.93 9.09
N TYR A 368 -3.87 13.20 9.16
CA TYR A 368 -2.51 13.52 9.55
C TYR A 368 -2.50 14.16 10.93
N HIS A 369 -1.86 13.47 11.88
CA HIS A 369 -1.52 13.98 13.20
C HIS A 369 -0.04 13.81 13.41
N SER A 370 0.60 14.80 13.99
CA SER A 370 1.95 14.63 14.47
C SER A 370 1.94 13.76 15.74
N GLU A 371 3.00 13.04 15.99
CA GLU A 371 3.18 12.28 17.24
C GLU A 371 3.05 13.18 18.48
N GLU A 372 3.52 14.40 18.38
CA GLU A 372 3.39 15.40 19.44
C GLU A 372 1.92 15.74 19.71
N GLU A 373 1.10 15.94 18.68
CA GLU A 373 -0.35 16.21 18.85
C GLU A 373 -1.04 15.03 19.55
N ILE A 374 -0.72 13.80 19.15
CA ILE A 374 -1.25 12.58 19.78
C ILE A 374 -0.79 12.49 21.25
N TYR A 375 0.48 12.76 21.51
CA TYR A 375 1.02 12.73 22.87
C TYR A 375 0.42 13.80 23.77
N GLN A 376 0.20 15.00 23.26
CA GLN A 376 -0.51 16.07 24.00
C GLN A 376 -1.95 15.67 24.32
N LEU A 377 -2.64 15.02 23.41
CA LEU A 377 -3.96 14.46 23.67
C LEU A 377 -3.93 13.40 24.78
N SER A 378 -2.92 12.55 24.79
CA SER A 378 -2.70 11.58 25.86
C SER A 378 -2.50 12.25 27.21
N LEU A 379 -1.72 13.34 27.28
CA LEU A 379 -1.51 14.11 28.50
C LEU A 379 -2.81 14.76 29.01
N GLN A 380 -3.70 15.18 28.11
CA GLN A 380 -5.02 15.69 28.49
C GLN A 380 -5.91 14.61 29.12
N ARG A 381 -5.80 13.35 28.63
CA ARG A 381 -6.59 12.23 29.19
C ARG A 381 -6.13 11.80 30.56
N GLU A 382 -4.83 11.66 30.75
CA GLU A 382 -4.21 11.32 32.03
C GLU A 382 -2.99 12.24 32.23
N PRO A 383 -3.16 13.36 32.94
CA PRO A 383 -2.07 14.28 33.24
C PRO A 383 -0.96 13.58 34.05
N ARG A 384 0.29 13.98 33.82
CA ARG A 384 1.37 13.57 34.73
C ARG A 384 1.08 14.14 36.09
N THR A 385 1.10 13.30 37.13
CA THR A 385 0.90 13.69 38.53
C THR A 385 2.02 14.63 38.99
N ALA A 386 1.84 15.92 38.74
CA ALA A 386 2.61 17.00 39.30
C ALA A 386 1.79 18.29 39.20
N ARG A 387 1.09 18.62 40.30
CA ARG A 387 0.39 19.88 40.63
C ARG A 387 -0.70 20.35 39.67
N PRO A 388 -1.83 20.85 40.18
CA PRO A 388 -2.88 21.43 39.35
C PRO A 388 -2.39 22.77 38.80
N LEU A 389 -2.13 22.80 37.52
CA LEU A 389 -1.94 24.01 36.73
C LEU A 389 -3.15 24.19 35.81
N SER A 390 -3.74 25.37 35.93
CA SER A 390 -4.73 26.02 35.09
C SER A 390 -5.16 25.31 33.81
N THR A 391 -6.47 25.20 33.63
CA THR A 391 -7.19 24.79 32.42
C THR A 391 -6.49 25.24 31.14
N PRO A 392 -6.07 24.31 30.26
CA PRO A 392 -5.60 24.69 28.93
C PRO A 392 -6.79 25.11 28.08
N SER A 393 -6.62 26.17 27.32
CA SER A 393 -7.56 26.57 26.26
C SER A 393 -7.76 25.42 25.28
N PRO A 394 -8.99 25.17 24.83
CA PRO A 394 -9.27 24.07 23.90
C PRO A 394 -8.56 24.30 22.56
N PRO A 395 -8.03 23.23 21.92
CA PRO A 395 -7.44 23.33 20.61
C PRO A 395 -8.51 23.69 19.56
N MET A 396 -8.14 24.58 18.66
CA MET A 396 -9.02 25.00 17.55
C MET A 396 -9.29 23.86 16.58
N ILE A 397 -10.54 23.78 16.17
CA ILE A 397 -11.07 22.81 15.22
C ILE A 397 -11.13 23.41 13.84
N GLU A 398 -10.80 22.61 12.84
CA GLU A 398 -10.93 22.98 11.45
C GLU A 398 -11.90 22.07 10.69
N GLU A 399 -12.53 22.64 9.69
CA GLU A 399 -13.66 22.12 8.91
C GLU A 399 -13.40 20.84 8.11
N TRP A 400 -14.44 20.05 8.02
CA TRP A 400 -14.51 18.84 7.24
C TRP A 400 -14.41 19.06 5.73
N ALA A 401 -13.73 18.10 5.09
CA ALA A 401 -13.38 18.15 3.70
C ALA A 401 -14.55 18.03 2.75
N SER A 402 -14.72 19.03 1.97
CA SER A 402 -15.43 18.94 0.71
C SER A 402 -14.56 18.25 -0.34
N SER A 403 -15.09 17.23 -0.91
CA SER A 403 -14.78 16.63 -2.21
C SER A 403 -14.33 15.18 -2.23
N VAL A 404 -15.26 14.25 -2.12
CA VAL A 404 -15.19 12.93 -2.75
C VAL A 404 -16.61 12.38 -2.90
N LYS A 405 -17.03 11.97 -4.09
CA LYS A 405 -18.32 11.33 -4.32
C LYS A 405 -18.18 9.85 -4.63
N PRO A 406 -18.70 8.91 -3.87
CA PRO A 406 -19.14 7.60 -4.32
C PRO A 406 -20.65 7.52 -4.49
N LYS A 407 -21.11 6.67 -5.38
CA LYS A 407 -22.43 6.08 -5.23
C LYS A 407 -22.27 4.84 -4.38
N ALA A 408 -22.41 5.03 -3.11
CA ALA A 408 -22.56 3.99 -2.12
C ALA A 408 -23.98 3.44 -2.16
N ASP A 409 -24.15 2.22 -1.68
CA ASP A 409 -25.48 1.74 -1.29
C ASP A 409 -25.92 2.61 -0.10
N PRO A 410 -26.93 3.50 -0.26
CA PRO A 410 -27.30 4.46 0.78
C PRO A 410 -27.72 3.78 2.08
N THR A 411 -28.18 2.54 2.02
CA THR A 411 -28.71 1.81 3.18
C THR A 411 -27.61 1.36 4.15
N ILE A 412 -26.45 0.95 3.63
CA ILE A 412 -25.34 0.47 4.46
C ILE A 412 -24.65 1.65 5.13
N ILE A 413 -24.38 2.72 4.38
CA ILE A 413 -23.77 3.94 4.94
C ILE A 413 -24.70 4.54 6.00
N SER A 414 -26.00 4.64 5.71
CA SER A 414 -26.98 5.16 6.66
C SER A 414 -26.99 4.36 7.96
N LYS A 415 -26.94 3.02 7.87
CA LYS A 415 -26.86 2.16 9.05
C LYS A 415 -25.59 2.38 9.89
N HIS A 416 -24.45 2.57 9.23
CA HIS A 416 -23.20 2.85 9.94
C HIS A 416 -23.17 4.24 10.56
N ILE A 417 -23.67 5.24 9.86
CA ILE A 417 -23.81 6.61 10.38
C ILE A 417 -24.75 6.61 11.58
N GLN A 418 -25.89 5.95 11.49
CA GLN A 418 -26.85 5.84 12.59
C GLN A 418 -26.21 5.23 13.83
N LYS A 419 -25.52 4.08 13.70
CA LYS A 419 -24.81 3.46 14.82
C LYS A 419 -23.69 4.31 15.39
N MET A 420 -22.98 5.06 14.54
CA MET A 420 -21.95 6.00 14.95
C MET A 420 -22.57 7.11 15.79
N VAL A 421 -23.67 7.70 15.33
CA VAL A 421 -24.37 8.78 16.05
C VAL A 421 -24.95 8.25 17.37
N GLU A 422 -25.58 7.07 17.38
CA GLU A 422 -26.04 6.39 18.59
C GLU A 422 -24.90 6.22 19.62
N SER A 423 -23.70 5.86 19.15
CA SER A 423 -22.52 5.75 20.01
C SER A 423 -22.06 7.10 20.54
N VAL A 424 -22.11 8.16 19.74
CA VAL A 424 -21.79 9.53 20.20
C VAL A 424 -22.74 9.96 21.30
N PHE A 425 -24.05 9.83 21.10
CA PHE A 425 -25.05 10.19 22.10
C PHE A 425 -24.90 9.37 23.37
N LYS A 426 -24.75 8.04 23.26
CA LYS A 426 -24.52 7.18 24.42
C LYS A 426 -23.32 7.58 25.29
N ASN A 427 -22.30 8.19 24.69
CA ASN A 427 -21.07 8.54 25.40
C ASN A 427 -21.04 10.00 25.88
N PHE A 428 -21.79 10.88 25.27
CA PHE A 428 -21.64 12.33 25.46
C PHE A 428 -22.94 13.08 25.82
N ASP A 429 -24.11 12.50 25.59
CA ASP A 429 -25.36 12.95 26.19
C ASP A 429 -25.34 12.54 27.66
N THR A 430 -24.93 13.46 28.54
CA THR A 430 -24.63 13.16 29.95
C THR A 430 -25.88 13.18 30.81
N ASP A 431 -26.90 13.94 30.43
CA ASP A 431 -28.18 14.04 31.14
C ASP A 431 -29.25 13.09 30.60
N GLY A 432 -28.98 12.46 29.45
CA GLY A 432 -29.83 11.44 28.84
C GLY A 432 -31.12 12.01 28.24
N ASP A 433 -31.14 13.29 27.89
CA ASP A 433 -32.31 13.96 27.32
C ASP A 433 -32.53 13.71 25.82
N GLY A 434 -31.57 13.03 25.18
CA GLY A 434 -31.61 12.67 23.75
C GLY A 434 -31.13 13.79 22.83
N TYR A 435 -30.55 14.84 23.39
CA TYR A 435 -29.96 15.97 22.68
C TYR A 435 -28.51 16.16 23.13
N VAL A 436 -27.73 16.86 22.32
CA VAL A 436 -26.37 17.29 22.68
C VAL A 436 -26.40 18.82 22.79
N THR A 437 -26.18 19.29 24.01
CA THR A 437 -26.07 20.74 24.30
C THR A 437 -24.73 21.29 23.82
N GLN A 438 -24.58 22.59 23.75
CA GLN A 438 -23.33 23.23 23.36
C GLN A 438 -22.16 22.84 24.31
N GLU A 439 -22.45 22.67 25.60
CA GLU A 439 -21.46 22.27 26.61
C GLU A 439 -21.00 20.84 26.40
N GLU A 440 -21.89 19.91 26.15
CA GLU A 440 -21.60 18.52 25.82
C GLU A 440 -20.89 18.40 24.47
N PHE A 441 -21.29 19.21 23.49
CA PHE A 441 -20.61 19.28 22.21
C PHE A 441 -19.17 19.76 22.34
N GLU A 442 -18.87 20.71 23.21
CA GLU A 442 -17.48 21.12 23.47
C GLU A 442 -16.66 19.97 24.11
N ILE A 443 -17.28 19.07 24.86
CA ILE A 443 -16.64 17.85 25.35
C ILE A 443 -16.37 16.91 24.17
N ILE A 444 -17.36 16.69 23.31
CA ILE A 444 -17.19 15.92 22.06
C ILE A 444 -16.07 16.54 21.23
N ARG A 445 -16.09 17.84 21.09
CA ARG A 445 -15.12 18.63 20.35
C ARG A 445 -13.71 18.52 20.90
N THR A 446 -13.56 18.48 22.22
CA THR A 446 -12.27 18.28 22.87
C THR A 446 -11.72 16.86 22.60
N ASN A 447 -12.62 15.89 22.48
CA ASN A 447 -12.29 14.50 22.19
C ASN A 447 -12.04 14.26 20.68
N PHE A 448 -12.72 15.04 19.85
CA PHE A 448 -12.61 14.99 18.38
C PHE A 448 -12.31 16.40 17.85
N PRO A 449 -11.04 16.81 17.91
CA PRO A 449 -10.63 18.17 17.55
C PRO A 449 -10.91 18.53 16.09
N TYR A 450 -11.62 17.71 15.34
CA TYR A 450 -11.89 17.84 13.92
C TYR A 450 -13.38 17.77 13.56
N LEU A 451 -14.23 17.74 14.58
CA LEU A 451 -15.65 17.89 14.36
C LEU A 451 -15.96 19.34 13.92
N CYS A 452 -16.98 19.52 13.10
CA CYS A 452 -17.51 20.80 12.66
C CYS A 452 -17.86 21.73 13.84
N LYS A 453 -18.29 22.92 13.55
CA LYS A 453 -18.81 23.83 14.56
C LYS A 453 -20.19 23.37 15.02
N PHE A 454 -20.59 23.76 16.22
CA PHE A 454 -21.91 23.48 16.76
C PHE A 454 -23.02 23.97 15.82
N ASP A 455 -22.89 25.20 15.32
CA ASP A 455 -23.85 25.84 14.40
C ASP A 455 -24.01 25.12 13.05
N ASP A 456 -23.05 24.33 12.65
CA ASP A 456 -23.11 23.53 11.41
C ASP A 456 -24.01 22.29 11.58
N LEU A 457 -24.19 21.81 12.80
CA LEU A 457 -25.04 20.69 13.20
C LEU A 457 -26.41 21.14 13.65
N ASP A 458 -26.49 22.17 14.50
CA ASP A 458 -27.73 22.82 14.96
C ASP A 458 -28.35 23.62 13.81
N LYS A 459 -29.17 22.96 13.00
CA LYS A 459 -29.79 23.58 11.82
C LYS A 459 -31.03 24.37 12.12
N ASN A 460 -31.73 23.97 13.16
CA ASN A 460 -32.97 24.63 13.59
C ASN A 460 -32.67 25.81 14.54
N GLN A 461 -31.41 25.98 14.97
CA GLN A 461 -30.93 27.05 15.86
C GLN A 461 -31.64 27.06 17.21
N ASP A 462 -31.97 25.88 17.74
CA ASP A 462 -32.61 25.76 19.05
C ASP A 462 -31.61 25.65 20.22
N GLY A 463 -30.29 25.65 19.90
CA GLY A 463 -29.21 25.56 20.87
C GLY A 463 -28.91 24.11 21.31
N ARG A 464 -29.44 23.13 20.60
CA ARG A 464 -29.25 21.70 20.86
C ARG A 464 -29.05 20.94 19.55
N ILE A 465 -28.35 19.82 19.58
CA ILE A 465 -28.17 18.95 18.43
C ILE A 465 -28.96 17.67 18.69
N SER A 466 -29.91 17.37 17.82
CA SER A 466 -30.63 16.10 17.81
C SER A 466 -29.84 14.99 17.10
N GLN A 467 -30.19 13.72 17.35
CA GLN A 467 -29.63 12.60 16.61
C GLN A 467 -29.89 12.71 15.10
N GLU A 468 -31.07 13.21 14.72
CA GLU A 468 -31.45 13.37 13.32
C GLU A 468 -30.61 14.44 12.61
N GLU A 469 -30.31 15.54 13.24
CA GLU A 469 -29.43 16.58 12.71
C GLU A 469 -28.01 16.07 12.52
N MET A 470 -27.50 15.33 13.49
CA MET A 470 -26.17 14.71 13.40
C MET A 470 -26.13 13.65 12.30
N ILE A 471 -27.14 12.79 12.18
CA ILE A 471 -27.26 11.78 11.11
C ILE A 471 -27.33 12.48 9.74
N ASP A 472 -28.16 13.51 9.60
CA ASP A 472 -28.31 14.25 8.35
C ASP A 472 -27.00 14.94 7.94
N TYR A 473 -26.29 15.52 8.91
CA TYR A 473 -24.99 16.12 8.67
C TYR A 473 -23.97 15.09 8.14
N PHE A 474 -23.81 13.95 8.82
CA PHE A 474 -22.86 12.94 8.40
C PHE A 474 -23.27 12.21 7.12
N THR A 475 -24.57 12.08 6.87
CA THR A 475 -25.09 11.54 5.60
C THR A 475 -24.75 12.45 4.43
N LYS A 476 -24.90 13.76 4.60
CA LYS A 476 -24.50 14.76 3.60
C LYS A 476 -22.99 14.82 3.42
N ALA A 477 -22.24 14.80 4.53
CA ALA A 477 -20.80 14.74 4.49
C ALA A 477 -20.30 13.48 3.76
N SER A 478 -20.87 12.30 4.04
CA SER A 478 -20.53 11.05 3.36
C SER A 478 -20.87 11.06 1.87
N SER A 479 -21.93 11.76 1.46
CA SER A 479 -22.28 11.93 0.04
C SER A 479 -21.30 12.84 -0.71
N LEU A 480 -20.60 13.73 0.00
CA LEU A 480 -19.55 14.60 -0.55
C LEU A 480 -18.17 13.92 -0.62
N LEU A 481 -17.99 12.80 0.10
CA LEU A 481 -16.74 12.03 0.15
C LEU A 481 -16.46 11.20 -1.10
N ASN A 482 -17.09 11.51 -2.21
CA ASN A 482 -16.97 10.75 -3.44
C ASN A 482 -15.85 11.22 -4.35
N SER A 483 -14.94 10.31 -4.69
CA SER A 483 -14.24 10.25 -5.97
C SER A 483 -12.78 10.68 -6.08
N LYS A 484 -12.01 10.87 -5.02
CA LYS A 484 -10.55 11.04 -5.20
C LYS A 484 -9.67 9.91 -4.67
N MET A 485 -10.24 8.87 -4.09
CA MET A 485 -9.48 7.69 -3.72
C MET A 485 -9.63 6.61 -4.79
N GLY A 486 -8.73 6.65 -5.76
CA GLY A 486 -8.73 5.80 -6.95
C GLY A 486 -8.49 4.31 -6.72
N PHE A 487 -8.94 3.74 -5.61
CA PHE A 487 -8.61 2.38 -5.23
C PHE A 487 -9.63 1.33 -5.64
N ILE A 488 -10.90 1.70 -5.73
CA ILE A 488 -11.99 0.73 -5.82
C ILE A 488 -12.84 0.98 -7.07
N HIS A 489 -12.99 -0.08 -7.86
CA HIS A 489 -13.82 -0.04 -9.06
C HIS A 489 -15.28 -0.32 -8.74
N THR A 490 -16.18 0.56 -9.11
CA THR A 490 -17.63 0.32 -9.06
C THR A 490 -18.10 -0.26 -10.39
N PHE A 491 -18.24 -1.58 -10.44
CA PHE A 491 -18.64 -2.29 -11.65
C PHE A 491 -20.14 -2.30 -11.86
N SER A 492 -20.55 -2.08 -13.11
CA SER A 492 -21.88 -2.39 -13.61
C SER A 492 -21.79 -3.41 -14.72
N GLU A 493 -22.74 -4.31 -14.73
CA GLU A 493 -22.91 -5.29 -15.78
C GLU A 493 -23.39 -4.60 -17.06
N LYS A 494 -22.69 -4.84 -18.17
CA LYS A 494 -22.99 -4.25 -19.49
C LYS A 494 -22.87 -5.31 -20.57
N PRO A 495 -23.78 -5.34 -21.56
CA PRO A 495 -23.62 -6.22 -22.71
C PRO A 495 -22.36 -5.85 -23.51
N CYS A 496 -21.68 -6.83 -24.06
CA CYS A 496 -20.46 -6.63 -24.84
C CYS A 496 -20.80 -6.67 -26.35
N MET A 497 -21.08 -5.51 -26.93
CA MET A 497 -21.46 -5.37 -28.34
C MET A 497 -20.28 -5.42 -29.32
N LYS A 498 -19.04 -5.21 -28.83
CA LYS A 498 -17.81 -5.27 -29.62
C LYS A 498 -16.80 -6.16 -28.89
N PRO A 499 -15.97 -6.94 -29.62
CA PRO A 499 -14.91 -7.71 -29.00
C PRO A 499 -13.97 -6.80 -28.24
N MET A 500 -13.74 -7.11 -26.96
CA MET A 500 -12.86 -6.38 -26.06
C MET A 500 -12.03 -7.34 -25.23
N ARG A 501 -10.84 -6.91 -24.80
CA ARG A 501 -10.00 -7.69 -23.88
C ARG A 501 -10.27 -7.32 -22.42
N CYS A 502 -10.23 -8.32 -21.58
CA CYS A 502 -10.29 -8.13 -20.12
C CYS A 502 -9.02 -7.43 -19.63
N HIS A 503 -9.15 -6.39 -18.82
CA HIS A 503 -8.01 -5.67 -18.27
C HIS A 503 -7.16 -6.49 -17.30
N HIS A 504 -7.70 -7.57 -16.75
CA HIS A 504 -6.94 -8.46 -15.87
C HIS A 504 -6.29 -9.62 -16.64
N CYS A 505 -7.08 -10.52 -17.18
CA CYS A 505 -6.57 -11.77 -17.77
C CYS A 505 -6.32 -11.70 -19.28
N LYS A 506 -6.51 -10.53 -19.94
CA LYS A 506 -6.39 -10.30 -21.39
C LYS A 506 -7.29 -11.16 -22.26
N GLY A 507 -8.01 -12.12 -21.71
CA GLY A 507 -8.96 -12.96 -22.42
C GLY A 507 -10.03 -12.12 -23.11
N MET A 508 -10.48 -12.59 -24.27
CA MET A 508 -11.50 -11.92 -25.07
C MET A 508 -12.86 -11.97 -24.38
N MET A 509 -13.48 -10.81 -24.26
CA MET A 509 -14.89 -10.66 -23.86
C MET A 509 -15.69 -10.41 -25.14
N TRP A 510 -16.24 -11.47 -25.67
CA TRP A 510 -17.10 -11.41 -26.85
C TRP A 510 -18.18 -12.48 -26.79
N ARG A 511 -19.42 -12.07 -26.65
CA ARG A 511 -20.67 -12.80 -26.95
C ARG A 511 -21.86 -12.01 -26.43
N PHE A 512 -22.97 -12.07 -27.15
CA PHE A 512 -24.25 -11.43 -26.82
C PHE A 512 -24.82 -11.82 -25.44
N TYR A 513 -24.34 -12.88 -24.82
CA TYR A 513 -24.83 -13.44 -23.55
C TYR A 513 -23.82 -13.41 -22.39
N LYS A 514 -22.53 -13.03 -22.61
CA LYS A 514 -21.59 -12.85 -21.51
C LYS A 514 -21.45 -11.36 -21.21
N GLN A 515 -22.01 -11.00 -20.08
CA GLN A 515 -21.97 -9.64 -19.55
C GLN A 515 -20.53 -9.28 -19.16
N ARG A 516 -20.10 -8.10 -19.57
CA ARG A 516 -18.85 -7.52 -19.08
C ARG A 516 -19.14 -6.68 -17.85
N TYR A 517 -18.25 -6.69 -16.94
CA TYR A 517 -18.23 -5.76 -15.81
C TYR A 517 -17.42 -4.54 -16.21
N LYS A 518 -18.10 -3.39 -16.37
CA LYS A 518 -17.47 -2.12 -16.70
C LYS A 518 -17.52 -1.21 -15.49
N CYS A 519 -16.38 -0.67 -15.06
CA CYS A 519 -16.34 0.32 -14.00
C CYS A 519 -17.04 1.61 -14.44
N LYS A 520 -17.96 2.10 -13.60
CA LYS A 520 -18.71 3.33 -13.88
C LYS A 520 -17.82 4.57 -13.83
N ALA A 521 -16.74 4.54 -13.04
CA ALA A 521 -15.88 5.69 -12.82
C ALA A 521 -14.75 5.80 -13.85
N CYS A 522 -13.96 4.73 -14.06
CA CYS A 522 -12.79 4.75 -14.94
C CYS A 522 -12.99 4.06 -16.28
N GLY A 523 -14.10 3.34 -16.47
CA GLY A 523 -14.40 2.65 -17.74
C GLY A 523 -13.67 1.31 -17.95
N VAL A 524 -12.80 0.88 -17.02
CA VAL A 524 -12.13 -0.43 -17.08
C VAL A 524 -13.16 -1.55 -17.18
N SER A 525 -12.89 -2.52 -18.04
CA SER A 525 -13.78 -3.65 -18.30
C SER A 525 -13.09 -4.97 -18.01
N CYS A 526 -13.80 -5.90 -17.35
CA CYS A 526 -13.26 -7.21 -17.00
C CYS A 526 -14.35 -8.29 -17.00
N HIS A 527 -13.93 -9.55 -16.93
CA HIS A 527 -14.82 -10.67 -16.65
C HIS A 527 -15.34 -10.62 -15.22
N LYS A 528 -16.44 -11.32 -14.96
CA LYS A 528 -17.02 -11.44 -13.61
C LYS A 528 -15.97 -11.90 -12.59
N ASP A 529 -15.27 -12.97 -12.90
CA ASP A 529 -14.30 -13.61 -12.00
C ASP A 529 -12.95 -12.84 -11.90
N CYS A 530 -12.70 -11.93 -12.85
CA CYS A 530 -11.51 -11.07 -12.84
C CYS A 530 -11.73 -9.76 -12.07
N ARG A 531 -12.94 -9.49 -11.63
CA ARG A 531 -13.31 -8.23 -10.97
C ARG A 531 -12.54 -8.01 -9.65
N SER A 532 -12.42 -9.04 -8.84
CA SER A 532 -11.71 -9.00 -7.56
C SER A 532 -10.18 -9.04 -7.69
N ARG A 533 -9.69 -9.44 -8.88
CA ARG A 533 -8.25 -9.60 -9.14
C ARG A 533 -7.63 -8.44 -9.92
N LEU A 534 -8.39 -7.38 -10.19
CA LEU A 534 -7.88 -6.21 -10.90
C LEU A 534 -6.90 -5.43 -10.02
N ALA A 535 -5.66 -5.36 -10.45
CA ALA A 535 -4.59 -4.60 -9.78
C ALA A 535 -4.59 -3.10 -10.15
N VAL A 536 -5.41 -2.69 -11.13
CA VAL A 536 -5.45 -1.32 -11.66
C VAL A 536 -6.32 -0.42 -10.78
N GLU A 537 -5.83 0.78 -10.47
CA GLU A 537 -6.61 1.79 -9.74
C GLU A 537 -7.85 2.27 -10.49
N CYS A 538 -8.92 2.53 -9.74
CA CYS A 538 -10.09 3.20 -10.28
C CYS A 538 -9.86 4.71 -10.38
N ARG A 539 -9.61 5.23 -11.57
CA ARG A 539 -9.53 6.68 -11.82
C ARG A 539 -10.66 7.13 -12.72
N LYS A 540 -11.32 8.20 -12.32
CA LYS A 540 -12.36 8.84 -13.14
C LYS A 540 -11.68 9.44 -14.38
N ARG A 541 -12.09 9.01 -15.60
CA ARG A 541 -11.73 9.74 -16.80
C ARG A 541 -12.39 11.12 -16.71
N THR A 542 -11.60 12.16 -16.52
CA THR A 542 -12.02 13.51 -16.87
C THR A 542 -12.19 13.52 -18.39
N GLN A 543 -13.42 13.66 -18.86
CA GLN A 543 -13.65 14.04 -20.26
C GLN A 543 -13.04 15.42 -20.44
N SER A 544 -11.89 15.46 -21.09
CA SER A 544 -11.38 16.69 -21.67
C SER A 544 -12.36 17.08 -22.78
N THR A 545 -13.23 18.01 -22.49
CA THR A 545 -13.85 18.81 -23.53
C THR A 545 -12.72 19.63 -24.14
N CYS A 546 -12.25 19.19 -25.29
CA CYS A 546 -11.37 20.00 -26.13
C CYS A 546 -12.18 21.23 -26.60
N HIS A 547 -12.01 22.34 -25.90
CA HIS A 547 -12.21 23.63 -26.49
C HIS A 547 -10.88 24.08 -27.07
N GLU A 548 -10.80 24.03 -28.38
CA GLU A 548 -9.78 24.72 -29.16
C GLU A 548 -9.79 26.20 -28.78
N TYR A 549 -8.73 26.66 -28.15
CA TYR A 549 -8.38 28.07 -28.14
C TYR A 549 -7.01 28.25 -28.77
N HIS A 550 -7.02 29.02 -29.87
CA HIS A 550 -5.87 29.53 -30.58
C HIS A 550 -4.90 30.25 -29.62
N SER A 551 -3.64 29.90 -29.76
CA SER A 551 -2.52 30.64 -29.20
C SER A 551 -2.35 32.02 -29.84
N PRO A 552 -1.79 32.96 -29.11
CA PRO A 552 -0.73 33.81 -29.66
C PRO A 552 0.60 33.62 -28.95
N GLN A 553 1.61 33.48 -29.77
CA GLN A 553 3.03 33.49 -29.42
C GLN A 553 3.41 34.81 -28.72
N HIS A 554 4.10 34.71 -27.61
CA HIS A 554 5.11 35.70 -27.22
C HIS A 554 6.22 35.05 -26.37
N SER A 555 7.36 34.93 -27.00
CA SER A 555 8.67 34.70 -26.43
C SER A 555 9.06 35.80 -25.45
N ARG A 556 9.45 35.43 -24.22
CA ARG A 556 10.41 36.19 -23.42
C ARG A 556 11.23 35.26 -22.53
N SER A 557 12.50 35.22 -22.85
CA SER A 557 13.59 34.71 -22.06
C SER A 557 13.75 35.49 -20.75
N PHE A 558 13.90 34.78 -19.62
CA PHE A 558 14.50 35.38 -18.42
C PHE A 558 15.46 34.39 -17.78
N SER A 559 16.62 35.00 -17.47
CA SER A 559 17.84 34.42 -16.94
C SER A 559 17.68 33.99 -15.48
N VAL A 560 18.37 32.91 -15.14
CA VAL A 560 18.54 32.35 -13.78
C VAL A 560 19.55 33.16 -13.00
N PRO A 561 19.34 33.48 -11.72
CA PRO A 561 20.44 33.75 -10.81
C PRO A 561 20.71 32.52 -9.92
N THR A 562 21.93 32.08 -9.98
CA THR A 562 22.56 31.10 -9.12
C THR A 562 22.67 31.66 -7.68
N ILE A 563 22.13 30.96 -6.71
CA ILE A 563 22.45 31.19 -5.30
C ILE A 563 22.93 29.87 -4.68
N ALA A 564 24.11 29.98 -4.08
CA ALA A 564 24.89 28.94 -3.44
C ALA A 564 24.18 28.36 -2.21
N GLN A 565 24.30 27.04 -2.06
CA GLN A 565 23.91 26.29 -0.86
C GLN A 565 24.98 26.40 0.23
N PRO A 566 24.61 26.19 1.49
CA PRO A 566 25.50 25.60 2.47
C PRO A 566 25.20 24.13 2.68
N LEU A 567 26.22 23.32 2.61
CA LEU A 567 26.26 21.91 3.00
C LEU A 567 25.83 21.74 4.46
N HIS A 568 24.83 20.90 4.70
CA HIS A 568 24.64 20.27 6.00
C HIS A 568 25.16 18.83 5.95
N THR A 569 26.15 18.62 6.79
CA THR A 569 26.84 17.36 7.06
C THR A 569 25.86 16.37 7.67
N VAL A 570 25.63 15.26 6.99
CA VAL A 570 24.94 14.11 7.55
C VAL A 570 25.92 13.36 8.46
N GLN A 571 25.65 13.36 9.76
CA GLN A 571 26.37 12.52 10.71
C GLN A 571 25.91 11.07 10.55
N HIS A 572 26.81 10.22 10.10
CA HIS A 572 26.69 8.78 10.19
C HIS A 572 26.80 8.35 11.66
N THR A 573 25.72 7.87 12.24
CA THR A 573 25.77 7.16 13.52
C THR A 573 26.17 5.72 13.26
N VAL A 574 27.40 5.39 13.57
CA VAL A 574 27.89 4.00 13.64
C VAL A 574 27.36 3.43 14.95
N ILE A 575 26.54 2.38 14.84
CA ILE A 575 26.11 1.61 16.01
C ILE A 575 27.21 0.62 16.35
N THR A 576 27.97 0.92 17.41
CA THR A 576 28.82 -0.06 18.09
C THR A 576 27.98 -0.89 19.03
N GLU A 577 28.09 -2.23 18.92
CA GLU A 577 27.52 -3.17 19.87
C GLU A 577 28.24 -3.00 21.22
N GLU A 578 27.53 -2.57 22.24
CA GLU A 578 27.88 -2.80 23.64
C GLU A 578 26.78 -3.63 24.30
N ALA A 579 27.22 -4.59 25.13
CA ALA A 579 26.42 -5.59 25.78
C ALA A 579 25.45 -5.00 26.83
N PRO A 580 24.35 -5.72 27.16
CA PRO A 580 23.24 -5.13 27.91
C PRO A 580 23.48 -5.19 29.41
N ASP A 581 23.28 -4.06 30.08
CA ASP A 581 22.99 -4.01 31.51
C ASP A 581 21.64 -3.29 31.75
N SER A 582 20.73 -4.04 32.35
CA SER A 582 19.49 -3.64 33.04
C SER A 582 18.24 -3.35 32.19
N PRO A 583 17.04 -3.78 32.63
CA PRO A 583 15.79 -3.67 31.90
C PRO A 583 15.25 -2.24 32.05
N GLY A 584 15.53 -1.46 31.03
CA GLY A 584 14.90 -0.16 30.81
C GLY A 584 13.81 -0.30 29.74
N ASP A 585 12.71 0.39 29.95
CA ASP A 585 11.54 0.45 29.09
C ASP A 585 11.93 0.59 27.58
N GLU A 586 11.87 -0.51 26.85
CA GLU A 586 12.02 -0.48 25.40
C GLU A 586 10.79 0.19 24.77
N VAL A 587 10.96 1.43 24.38
CA VAL A 587 10.01 2.14 23.51
C VAL A 587 10.11 1.51 22.11
N PHE A 588 9.02 0.91 21.64
CA PHE A 588 8.91 0.45 20.26
C PHE A 588 8.89 1.66 19.31
N ASP A 589 10.04 2.04 18.85
CA ASP A 589 10.17 3.00 17.75
C ASP A 589 10.12 2.24 16.43
N VAL A 590 8.93 2.18 15.84
CA VAL A 590 8.72 1.60 14.50
C VAL A 590 8.88 2.73 13.49
N HIS A 591 10.09 3.25 13.36
CA HIS A 591 10.47 4.04 12.20
C HIS A 591 11.05 3.09 11.14
N LEU A 592 10.30 2.92 10.05
CA LEU A 592 10.79 2.38 8.79
C LEU A 592 11.36 3.48 7.92
#